data_7b6ce43d900c7e09d176f9ad8c0503ba
#
_entry.id   7b6ce43d900c7e09d176f9ad8c0503ba
#
_cell.length_a   1.000
_cell.length_b   1.000
_cell.length_c   1.000
_cell.angle_alpha   90.00
_cell.angle_beta   90.00
_cell.angle_gamma   90.00
#
_symmetry.space_group_name_H-M   'P 1'
#
loop_
_entity.id
_entity.type
_entity.pdbx_description
1 polymer ?
#
loop_
_entity_poly.entity_id
_entity_poly.type
_entity_poly.pdbx_seq_one_letter_code
_entity_poly.pdbx_strand_id
1 'polypeptide(L)'
;LDFHCDQLPTEIIGLFCLRGAKSGGASYLVSAPTVHNVLLEERPDMVEPLYEIFHIDWRGDHPDGGQPWYDMPMYSATKGKLSARFTNRAFIESTTRYGDQLAATDQQWEALDVVQEISNRPELRLEMDFQEGDIQLINNLTVMHARQSYQDHEEPEMKRHLLRMWIGLPDDKRRPLSSLLDERYEYVRNGGIPKQTAA
;
A
#
# COMPACT_ATOMS: atom_id res chain seq x y z
N LEU A 1 7.88 -7.73 6.08
CA LEU A 1 6.71 -6.98 5.68
C LEU A 1 6.44 -7.28 4.22
N ASP A 2 5.25 -7.78 3.91
CA ASP A 2 4.84 -8.18 2.56
C ASP A 2 4.73 -6.99 1.60
N PHE A 3 4.71 -7.26 0.29
CA PHE A 3 4.51 -6.23 -0.72
C PHE A 3 3.15 -5.54 -0.56
N HIS A 4 3.19 -4.22 -0.45
CA HIS A 4 2.00 -3.39 -0.23
C HIS A 4 2.21 -1.97 -0.80
N CYS A 5 1.11 -1.23 -0.89
CA CYS A 5 1.10 0.22 -1.01
C CYS A 5 0.85 0.83 0.37
N ASP A 6 1.38 2.01 0.66
CA ASP A 6 1.02 2.70 1.91
C ASP A 6 -0.47 3.03 1.92
N GLN A 7 -1.11 2.86 3.08
CA GLN A 7 -2.56 3.02 3.22
C GLN A 7 -3.03 4.45 3.00
N LEU A 8 -2.21 5.42 3.40
CA LEU A 8 -2.54 6.82 3.16
C LEU A 8 -2.57 7.09 1.65
N PRO A 9 -3.66 7.66 1.10
CA PRO A 9 -3.81 7.88 -0.32
C PRO A 9 -2.95 9.08 -0.77
N THR A 10 -1.69 8.81 -1.04
CA THR A 10 -0.72 9.77 -1.61
C THR A 10 -0.12 9.20 -2.88
N GLU A 11 0.26 10.08 -3.80
CA GLU A 11 0.89 9.66 -5.06
C GLU A 11 2.32 9.23 -4.87
N ILE A 12 3.05 9.86 -3.95
CA ILE A 12 4.48 9.59 -3.75
C ILE A 12 4.75 9.28 -2.29
N ILE A 13 5.51 8.21 -2.07
CA ILE A 13 6.11 7.90 -0.78
C ILE A 13 7.59 8.23 -0.87
N GLY A 14 8.07 9.05 0.06
CA GLY A 14 9.48 9.31 0.27
C GLY A 14 9.98 8.59 1.51
N LEU A 15 11.13 7.94 1.41
CA LEU A 15 11.88 7.40 2.54
C LEU A 15 13.28 7.99 2.52
N PHE A 16 13.69 8.60 3.63
CA PHE A 16 15.05 9.10 3.84
C PHE A 16 15.73 8.28 4.92
N CYS A 17 16.87 7.70 4.62
CA CYS A 17 17.63 6.87 5.55
C CYS A 17 18.53 7.74 6.43
N LEU A 18 18.19 7.86 7.71
CA LEU A 18 19.06 8.44 8.72
C LEU A 18 20.07 7.43 9.25
N ARG A 19 19.63 6.17 9.43
CA ARG A 19 20.47 5.05 9.87
C ARG A 19 19.92 3.73 9.35
N GLY A 20 20.83 2.85 8.91
CA GLY A 20 20.54 1.46 8.59
C GLY A 20 20.30 0.61 9.83
N ALA A 21 19.90 -0.65 9.65
CA ALA A 21 19.84 -1.66 10.69
C ALA A 21 21.23 -2.25 10.95
N LYS A 22 21.40 -2.94 12.08
CA LYS A 22 22.61 -3.70 12.37
C LYS A 22 22.83 -4.81 11.34
N SER A 23 21.74 -5.47 10.92
CA SER A 23 21.78 -6.47 9.84
C SER A 23 20.39 -6.68 9.24
N GLY A 24 20.31 -7.02 7.96
CA GLY A 24 19.08 -7.18 7.22
C GLY A 24 18.37 -5.85 6.95
N GLY A 25 17.06 -5.89 6.67
CA GLY A 25 16.27 -4.69 6.42
C GLY A 25 16.33 -4.21 4.97
N ALA A 26 16.79 -5.04 4.03
CA ALA A 26 16.73 -4.75 2.60
C ALA A 26 15.32 -4.32 2.19
N SER A 27 15.24 -3.31 1.35
CA SER A 27 14.02 -2.78 0.78
C SER A 27 13.76 -3.46 -0.56
N TYR A 28 12.53 -3.88 -0.79
CA TYR A 28 12.09 -4.48 -2.04
C TYR A 28 11.06 -3.60 -2.72
N LEU A 29 11.18 -3.47 -4.04
CA LEU A 29 10.23 -2.76 -4.88
C LEU A 29 9.79 -3.66 -6.04
N VAL A 30 8.51 -3.61 -6.39
CA VAL A 30 7.99 -4.30 -7.58
C VAL A 30 6.98 -3.40 -8.31
N SER A 31 6.98 -3.47 -9.63
CA SER A 31 6.00 -2.79 -10.47
C SER A 31 4.64 -3.49 -10.37
N ALA A 32 3.64 -2.84 -9.80
CA ALA A 32 2.28 -3.39 -9.71
C ALA A 32 1.65 -3.67 -11.10
N PRO A 33 1.85 -2.83 -12.14
CA PRO A 33 1.44 -3.18 -13.50
C PRO A 33 2.14 -4.41 -14.06
N THR A 34 3.41 -4.63 -13.76
CA THR A 34 4.13 -5.84 -14.18
C THR A 34 3.55 -7.08 -13.51
N VAL A 35 3.33 -7.02 -12.20
CA VAL A 35 2.66 -8.11 -11.45
C VAL A 35 1.27 -8.41 -12.02
N HIS A 36 0.50 -7.38 -12.35
CA HIS A 36 -0.81 -7.54 -12.98
C HIS A 36 -0.72 -8.24 -14.35
N ASN A 37 0.26 -7.90 -15.19
CA ASN A 37 0.43 -8.53 -16.48
C ASN A 37 0.82 -10.01 -16.35
N VAL A 38 1.71 -10.35 -15.43
CA VAL A 38 2.08 -11.73 -15.12
C VAL A 38 0.86 -12.52 -14.60
N LEU A 39 0.08 -11.88 -13.71
CA LEU A 39 -1.15 -12.49 -13.21
C LEU A 39 -2.15 -12.78 -14.33
N LEU A 40 -2.34 -11.84 -15.28
CA LEU A 40 -3.20 -12.03 -16.46
C LEU A 40 -2.74 -13.20 -17.33
N GLU A 41 -1.45 -13.43 -17.45
CA GLU A 41 -0.87 -14.50 -18.27
C GLU A 41 -0.95 -15.86 -17.58
N GLU A 42 -0.61 -15.92 -16.30
CA GLU A 42 -0.43 -17.20 -15.58
C GLU A 42 -1.67 -17.64 -14.79
N ARG A 43 -2.41 -16.69 -14.21
CA ARG A 43 -3.59 -16.92 -13.36
C ARG A 43 -4.70 -15.91 -13.65
N PRO A 44 -5.25 -15.91 -14.88
CA PRO A 44 -6.32 -14.97 -15.27
C PRO A 44 -7.58 -15.08 -14.38
N ASP A 45 -7.81 -16.24 -13.77
CA ASP A 45 -8.86 -16.51 -12.81
C ASP A 45 -8.74 -15.68 -11.51
N MET A 46 -7.54 -15.22 -11.18
CA MET A 46 -7.25 -14.41 -9.97
C MET A 46 -7.30 -12.90 -10.21
N VAL A 47 -7.56 -12.46 -11.43
CA VAL A 47 -7.59 -11.03 -11.76
C VAL A 47 -8.88 -10.37 -11.26
N GLU A 48 -10.04 -10.94 -11.59
CA GLU A 48 -11.36 -10.38 -11.23
C GLU A 48 -11.51 -10.15 -9.72
N PRO A 49 -11.16 -11.10 -8.82
CA PRO A 49 -11.26 -10.91 -7.37
C PRO A 49 -10.51 -9.68 -6.85
N LEU A 50 -9.43 -9.25 -7.51
CA LEU A 50 -8.65 -8.07 -7.12
C LEU A 50 -9.27 -6.73 -7.56
N TYR A 51 -10.26 -6.78 -8.46
CA TYR A 51 -11.06 -5.61 -8.83
C TYR A 51 -12.37 -5.50 -8.05
N GLU A 52 -12.74 -6.53 -7.29
CA GLU A 52 -13.86 -6.51 -6.36
C GLU A 52 -13.52 -5.68 -5.13
N ILE A 53 -14.55 -5.35 -4.36
CA ILE A 53 -14.41 -4.58 -3.13
C ILE A 53 -13.81 -5.44 -2.02
N PHE A 54 -12.78 -4.91 -1.39
CA PHE A 54 -12.28 -5.32 -0.09
C PHE A 54 -12.69 -4.29 0.94
N HIS A 55 -13.09 -4.75 2.11
CA HIS A 55 -13.30 -3.89 3.27
C HIS A 55 -11.98 -3.75 4.03
N ILE A 56 -11.56 -2.53 4.31
CA ILE A 56 -10.25 -2.23 4.89
C ILE A 56 -10.44 -1.41 6.16
N ASP A 57 -9.94 -1.92 7.26
CA ASP A 57 -10.02 -1.29 8.57
C ASP A 57 -9.17 -0.01 8.62
N TRP A 58 -9.77 1.08 9.06
CA TRP A 58 -9.10 2.34 9.32
C TRP A 58 -8.12 2.29 10.49
N ARG A 59 -8.21 1.28 11.34
CA ARG A 59 -7.38 1.14 12.55
C ARG A 59 -7.49 2.32 13.53
N GLY A 60 -8.66 2.92 13.58
CA GLY A 60 -8.95 4.06 14.45
C GLY A 60 -8.77 5.44 13.80
N ASP A 61 -8.21 5.49 12.59
CA ASP A 61 -7.98 6.76 11.87
C ASP A 61 -9.18 7.21 11.01
N HIS A 62 -10.38 6.67 11.26
CA HIS A 62 -11.59 7.05 10.53
C HIS A 62 -12.12 8.41 10.98
N PRO A 63 -12.80 9.16 10.10
CA PRO A 63 -13.48 10.40 10.45
C PRO A 63 -14.51 10.19 11.57
N ASP A 64 -14.67 11.18 12.44
CA ASP A 64 -15.69 11.17 13.49
C ASP A 64 -17.09 10.91 12.92
N GLY A 65 -17.81 9.90 13.46
CA GLY A 65 -19.11 9.47 12.99
C GLY A 65 -19.11 8.68 11.67
N GLY A 66 -17.94 8.42 11.10
CA GLY A 66 -17.76 7.59 9.91
C GLY A 66 -17.71 6.09 10.22
N GLN A 67 -17.77 5.27 9.17
CA GLN A 67 -17.55 3.83 9.30
C GLN A 67 -16.10 3.56 9.69
N PRO A 68 -15.83 2.58 10.58
CA PRO A 68 -14.47 2.23 10.97
C PRO A 68 -13.70 1.43 9.90
N TRP A 69 -14.29 1.22 8.74
CA TRP A 69 -13.65 0.63 7.54
C TRP A 69 -14.00 1.47 6.30
N TYR A 70 -13.26 1.23 5.22
CA TYR A 70 -13.56 1.78 3.90
C TYR A 70 -13.45 0.70 2.82
N ASP A 71 -14.12 0.94 1.72
CA ASP A 71 -14.20 0.05 0.58
C ASP A 71 -13.14 0.42 -0.47
N MET A 72 -12.36 -0.57 -0.95
CA MET A 72 -11.34 -0.34 -1.95
C MET A 72 -11.00 -1.64 -2.69
N PRO A 73 -10.96 -1.65 -4.03
CA PRO A 73 -10.36 -2.75 -4.77
C PRO A 73 -8.82 -2.69 -4.71
N MET A 74 -8.16 -3.84 -4.85
CA MET A 74 -6.70 -3.91 -4.91
C MET A 74 -6.16 -3.34 -6.22
N TYR A 75 -6.88 -3.52 -7.33
CA TYR A 75 -6.62 -2.88 -8.61
C TYR A 75 -7.81 -2.06 -9.08
N SER A 76 -7.54 -0.95 -9.72
CA SER A 76 -8.53 -0.18 -10.46
C SER A 76 -7.93 0.38 -11.73
N ALA A 77 -8.73 0.49 -12.80
CA ALA A 77 -8.30 1.04 -14.07
C ALA A 77 -9.20 2.21 -14.48
N THR A 78 -8.59 3.36 -14.77
CA THR A 78 -9.31 4.56 -15.18
C THR A 78 -8.60 5.23 -16.35
N LYS A 79 -9.29 5.45 -17.46
CA LYS A 79 -8.73 6.05 -18.68
C LYS A 79 -7.41 5.38 -19.10
N GLY A 80 -7.35 4.04 -19.06
CA GLY A 80 -6.18 3.26 -19.43
C GLY A 80 -5.00 3.31 -18.46
N LYS A 81 -5.20 3.81 -17.24
CA LYS A 81 -4.18 3.83 -16.18
C LYS A 81 -4.57 2.87 -15.05
N LEU A 82 -3.74 1.86 -14.84
CA LEU A 82 -3.88 0.93 -13.71
C LEU A 82 -3.36 1.57 -12.43
N SER A 83 -4.14 1.49 -11.36
CA SER A 83 -3.75 1.88 -10.01
C SER A 83 -3.84 0.68 -9.08
N ALA A 84 -2.84 0.51 -8.22
CA ALA A 84 -2.76 -0.54 -7.21
C ALA A 84 -2.92 0.05 -5.81
N ARG A 85 -3.64 -0.66 -4.95
CA ARG A 85 -3.88 -0.28 -3.54
C ARG A 85 -3.81 -1.49 -2.62
N PHE A 86 -2.79 -2.31 -2.79
CA PHE A 86 -2.55 -3.44 -1.90
C PHE A 86 -2.21 -2.95 -0.50
N THR A 87 -3.01 -3.35 0.46
CA THR A 87 -2.81 -3.01 1.88
C THR A 87 -2.26 -4.20 2.66
N ASN A 88 -1.84 -3.97 3.90
CA ASN A 88 -1.47 -5.04 4.80
C ASN A 88 -2.68 -5.96 5.08
N ARG A 89 -2.49 -7.27 4.98
CA ARG A 89 -3.53 -8.30 5.21
C ARG A 89 -4.26 -8.10 6.53
N ALA A 90 -3.54 -7.74 7.60
CA ALA A 90 -4.14 -7.51 8.90
C ALA A 90 -5.22 -6.40 8.90
N PHE A 91 -5.19 -5.47 7.93
CA PHE A 91 -6.21 -4.43 7.81
C PHE A 91 -7.48 -4.95 7.13
N ILE A 92 -7.38 -6.00 6.32
CA ILE A 92 -8.52 -6.70 5.74
C ILE A 92 -9.10 -7.68 6.77
N GLU A 93 -8.27 -8.49 7.39
CA GLU A 93 -8.67 -9.47 8.41
C GLU A 93 -9.40 -8.82 9.58
N SER A 94 -8.90 -7.68 10.06
CA SER A 94 -9.46 -7.01 11.25
C SER A 94 -10.85 -6.41 11.04
N THR A 95 -11.34 -6.29 9.81
CA THR A 95 -12.70 -5.79 9.54
C THR A 95 -13.79 -6.73 10.07
N THR A 96 -13.50 -8.02 10.20
CA THR A 96 -14.45 -9.01 10.75
C THR A 96 -14.91 -8.69 12.17
N ARG A 97 -14.15 -7.88 12.92
CA ARG A 97 -14.57 -7.38 14.24
C ARG A 97 -15.82 -6.47 14.18
N TYR A 98 -16.14 -5.96 12.98
CA TYR A 98 -17.32 -5.13 12.74
C TYR A 98 -18.47 -5.91 12.10
N GLY A 99 -18.24 -7.17 11.72
CA GLY A 99 -19.24 -8.09 11.19
C GLY A 99 -18.64 -9.08 10.17
N ASP A 100 -19.07 -10.33 10.23
CA ASP A 100 -18.56 -11.42 9.39
C ASP A 100 -18.79 -11.18 7.88
N GLN A 101 -19.82 -10.38 7.55
CA GLN A 101 -20.14 -10.01 6.16
C GLN A 101 -19.05 -9.12 5.51
N LEU A 102 -18.11 -8.59 6.29
CA LEU A 102 -16.98 -7.79 5.81
C LEU A 102 -15.74 -8.63 5.53
N ALA A 103 -15.80 -9.94 5.78
CA ALA A 103 -14.70 -10.85 5.49
C ALA A 103 -14.43 -10.89 3.98
N ALA A 104 -13.16 -10.88 3.61
CA ALA A 104 -12.77 -11.21 2.24
C ALA A 104 -13.07 -12.68 1.93
N THR A 105 -13.44 -12.97 0.70
CA THR A 105 -13.73 -14.33 0.24
C THR A 105 -12.46 -15.18 0.12
N ASP A 106 -12.60 -16.50 0.11
CA ASP A 106 -11.47 -17.41 -0.09
C ASP A 106 -10.75 -17.13 -1.41
N GLN A 107 -11.49 -16.76 -2.47
CA GLN A 107 -10.92 -16.43 -3.77
C GLN A 107 -10.14 -15.10 -3.72
N GLN A 108 -10.61 -14.11 -2.98
CA GLN A 108 -9.88 -12.87 -2.74
C GLN A 108 -8.57 -13.13 -1.97
N TRP A 109 -8.61 -14.02 -0.97
CA TRP A 109 -7.40 -14.41 -0.25
C TRP A 109 -6.39 -15.14 -1.13
N GLU A 110 -6.85 -16.09 -1.95
CA GLU A 110 -6.01 -16.79 -2.92
C GLU A 110 -5.37 -15.79 -3.91
N ALA A 111 -6.15 -14.85 -4.44
CA ALA A 111 -5.64 -13.83 -5.35
C ALA A 111 -4.55 -12.95 -4.70
N LEU A 112 -4.71 -12.57 -3.43
CA LEU A 112 -3.67 -11.85 -2.69
C LEU A 112 -2.40 -12.70 -2.50
N ASP A 113 -2.55 -14.00 -2.23
CA ASP A 113 -1.41 -14.91 -2.09
C ASP A 113 -0.63 -15.04 -3.41
N VAL A 114 -1.32 -15.21 -4.53
CA VAL A 114 -0.70 -15.27 -5.86
C VAL A 114 0.03 -13.97 -6.20
N VAL A 115 -0.55 -12.81 -5.88
CA VAL A 115 0.13 -11.51 -6.06
C VAL A 115 1.42 -11.43 -5.24
N GLN A 116 1.41 -11.89 -3.99
CA GLN A 116 2.61 -11.93 -3.14
C GLN A 116 3.66 -12.88 -3.71
N GLU A 117 3.26 -14.06 -4.20
CA GLU A 117 4.16 -15.02 -4.86
C GLU A 117 4.85 -14.39 -6.07
N ILE A 118 4.08 -13.81 -7.00
CA ILE A 118 4.61 -13.13 -8.19
C ILE A 118 5.54 -11.98 -7.79
N SER A 119 5.12 -11.15 -6.82
CA SER A 119 5.88 -9.97 -6.36
C SER A 119 7.24 -10.34 -5.75
N ASN A 120 7.36 -11.54 -5.17
CA ASN A 120 8.58 -12.02 -4.55
C ASN A 120 9.57 -12.66 -5.54
N ARG A 121 9.22 -12.79 -6.82
CA ARG A 121 10.13 -13.36 -7.84
C ARG A 121 11.36 -12.46 -8.02
N PRO A 122 12.58 -13.03 -7.93
CA PRO A 122 13.81 -12.23 -8.02
C PRO A 122 13.95 -11.43 -9.32
N GLU A 123 13.43 -11.96 -10.43
CA GLU A 123 13.47 -11.33 -11.75
C GLU A 123 12.51 -10.14 -11.90
N LEU A 124 11.52 -10.00 -11.01
CA LEU A 124 10.52 -8.94 -11.07
C LEU A 124 10.76 -7.83 -10.06
N ARG A 125 11.44 -8.14 -8.94
CA ARG A 125 11.65 -7.19 -7.86
C ARG A 125 13.03 -6.54 -7.93
N LEU A 126 13.10 -5.31 -7.50
CA LEU A 126 14.35 -4.65 -7.14
C LEU A 126 14.62 -4.87 -5.65
N GLU A 127 15.88 -5.12 -5.33
CA GLU A 127 16.36 -5.23 -3.96
C GLU A 127 17.43 -4.16 -3.72
N MET A 128 17.36 -3.47 -2.59
CA MET A 128 18.31 -2.43 -2.24
C MET A 128 18.50 -2.35 -0.72
N ASP A 129 19.74 -2.12 -0.32
CA ASP A 129 20.13 -1.79 1.05
C ASP A 129 20.29 -0.28 1.18
N PHE A 130 19.47 0.33 2.04
CA PHE A 130 19.57 1.74 2.34
C PHE A 130 20.89 2.07 3.04
N GLN A 131 21.60 3.05 2.49
CA GLN A 131 22.74 3.69 3.14
C GLN A 131 22.29 5.01 3.77
N GLU A 132 23.05 5.49 4.77
CA GLU A 132 22.80 6.81 5.37
C GLU A 132 22.86 7.91 4.29
N GLY A 133 21.82 8.74 4.26
CA GLY A 133 21.65 9.79 3.25
C GLY A 133 20.84 9.39 2.04
N ASP A 134 20.53 8.11 1.83
CA ASP A 134 19.70 7.67 0.71
C ASP A 134 18.30 8.20 0.79
N ILE A 135 17.75 8.62 -0.36
CA ILE A 135 16.37 9.02 -0.53
C ILE A 135 15.72 8.11 -1.58
N GLN A 136 14.66 7.41 -1.20
CA GLN A 136 13.80 6.65 -2.10
C GLN A 136 12.49 7.41 -2.32
N LEU A 137 12.14 7.65 -3.58
CA LEU A 137 10.84 8.19 -3.99
C LEU A 137 10.13 7.17 -4.86
N ILE A 138 8.95 6.74 -4.48
CA ILE A 138 8.16 5.76 -5.23
C ILE A 138 6.74 6.27 -5.49
N ASN A 139 6.18 5.89 -6.63
CA ASN A 139 4.77 6.13 -6.93
C ASN A 139 3.92 5.07 -6.24
N ASN A 140 3.16 5.49 -5.22
CA ASN A 140 2.33 4.63 -4.38
C ASN A 140 1.12 3.98 -5.09
N LEU A 141 0.87 4.35 -6.34
CA LEU A 141 -0.21 3.81 -7.17
C LEU A 141 0.26 2.74 -8.16
N THR A 142 1.58 2.64 -8.38
CA THR A 142 2.14 1.74 -9.39
C THR A 142 3.32 0.91 -8.89
N VAL A 143 3.80 1.19 -7.70
CA VAL A 143 4.92 0.45 -7.08
C VAL A 143 4.45 -0.08 -5.74
N MET A 144 4.54 -1.38 -5.56
CA MET A 144 4.44 -2.02 -4.26
C MET A 144 5.82 -2.13 -3.65
N HIS A 145 5.89 -2.01 -2.33
CA HIS A 145 7.14 -2.12 -1.60
C HIS A 145 7.03 -3.09 -0.43
N ALA A 146 8.17 -3.68 -0.09
CA ALA A 146 8.30 -4.61 1.02
C ALA A 146 9.64 -4.38 1.73
N ARG A 147 9.81 -5.03 2.86
CA ARG A 147 11.06 -4.94 3.61
C ARG A 147 11.36 -6.28 4.28
N GLN A 148 12.60 -6.71 4.14
CA GLN A 148 13.14 -7.86 4.86
C GLN A 148 13.11 -7.61 6.37
N SER A 149 13.01 -8.68 7.16
CA SER A 149 13.26 -8.62 8.60
C SER A 149 14.66 -8.09 8.87
N TYR A 150 14.85 -7.44 10.01
CA TYR A 150 16.14 -6.90 10.41
C TYR A 150 16.38 -7.08 11.91
N GLN A 151 17.63 -7.01 12.28
CA GLN A 151 18.08 -6.90 13.67
C GLN A 151 18.57 -5.48 13.90
N ASP A 152 18.14 -4.91 15.02
CA ASP A 152 18.57 -3.58 15.41
C ASP A 152 19.73 -3.63 16.43
N HIS A 153 20.37 -2.50 16.64
CA HIS A 153 21.29 -2.29 17.74
C HIS A 153 20.52 -2.21 19.05
N GLU A 154 21.17 -2.53 20.16
CA GLU A 154 20.57 -2.41 21.50
C GLU A 154 20.45 -0.93 21.91
N GLU A 155 21.45 -0.14 21.56
CA GLU A 155 21.54 1.29 21.85
C GLU A 155 20.47 2.06 21.05
N PRO A 156 19.57 2.80 21.70
CA PRO A 156 18.48 3.51 21.04
C PRO A 156 18.94 4.47 19.93
N GLU A 157 20.07 5.16 20.14
CA GLU A 157 20.67 6.11 19.21
C GLU A 157 21.25 5.44 17.95
N MET A 158 21.54 4.15 17.99
CA MET A 158 22.07 3.36 16.87
C MET A 158 20.99 2.61 16.09
N LYS A 159 19.74 2.61 16.58
CA LYS A 159 18.65 1.89 15.92
C LYS A 159 18.35 2.43 14.54
N ARG A 160 17.89 1.52 13.68
CA ARG A 160 17.42 1.85 12.32
C ARG A 160 16.42 2.99 12.38
N HIS A 161 16.66 4.03 11.57
CA HIS A 161 15.81 5.20 11.53
C HIS A 161 15.64 5.71 10.09
N LEU A 162 14.44 5.58 9.57
CA LEU A 162 14.03 6.16 8.30
C LEU A 162 12.93 7.20 8.56
N LEU A 163 13.04 8.35 7.92
CA LEU A 163 11.95 9.32 7.86
C LEU A 163 11.06 8.97 6.66
N ARG A 164 9.75 8.94 6.91
CA ARG A 164 8.75 8.71 5.86
C ARG A 164 8.03 10.02 5.55
N MET A 165 7.84 10.26 4.27
CA MET A 165 7.07 11.40 3.77
C MET A 165 5.98 10.88 2.83
N TRP A 166 4.78 11.42 2.96
CA TRP A 166 3.68 11.21 2.03
C TRP A 166 3.45 12.51 1.27
N ILE A 167 3.64 12.47 -0.05
CA ILE A 167 3.63 13.65 -0.89
C ILE A 167 2.47 13.52 -1.88
N GLY A 168 1.51 14.45 -1.78
CA GLY A 168 0.43 14.59 -2.75
C GLY A 168 0.86 15.46 -3.92
N LEU A 169 0.41 15.12 -5.12
CA LEU A 169 0.60 15.95 -6.31
C LEU A 169 -0.54 16.96 -6.45
N PRO A 170 -0.28 18.15 -7.03
CA PRO A 170 -1.35 19.07 -7.40
C PRO A 170 -2.28 18.44 -8.45
N ASP A 171 -3.54 18.88 -8.49
CA ASP A 171 -4.60 18.26 -9.29
C ASP A 171 -4.27 18.15 -10.78
N ASP A 172 -3.59 19.14 -11.34
CA ASP A 172 -3.17 19.16 -12.74
C ASP A 172 -2.06 18.16 -13.09
N LYS A 173 -1.41 17.57 -12.06
CA LYS A 173 -0.35 16.57 -12.19
C LYS A 173 -0.80 15.15 -11.84
N ARG A 174 -2.04 15.00 -11.37
CA ARG A 174 -2.57 13.70 -10.99
C ARG A 174 -2.95 12.86 -12.19
N ARG A 175 -2.76 11.56 -12.03
CA ARG A 175 -3.34 10.58 -12.96
C ARG A 175 -4.84 10.43 -12.71
N PRO A 176 -5.61 9.99 -13.71
CA PRO A 176 -7.01 9.62 -13.49
C PRO A 176 -7.15 8.52 -12.45
N LEU A 177 -8.07 8.67 -11.52
CA LEU A 177 -8.37 7.71 -10.45
C LEU A 177 -9.81 7.20 -10.59
N SER A 178 -10.12 6.03 -10.02
CA SER A 178 -11.49 5.59 -9.82
C SER A 178 -12.18 6.47 -8.76
N SER A 179 -13.52 6.53 -8.76
CA SER A 179 -14.26 7.34 -7.80
C SER A 179 -13.90 7.03 -6.35
N LEU A 180 -13.88 5.73 -5.99
CA LEU A 180 -13.51 5.31 -4.63
C LEU A 180 -12.10 5.77 -4.23
N LEU A 181 -11.15 5.68 -5.17
CA LEU A 181 -9.78 6.11 -4.90
C LEU A 181 -9.68 7.64 -4.85
N ASP A 182 -10.42 8.35 -5.68
CA ASP A 182 -10.44 9.82 -5.70
C ASP A 182 -11.05 10.39 -4.42
N GLU A 183 -12.15 9.82 -3.91
CA GLU A 183 -12.73 10.15 -2.61
C GLU A 183 -11.73 10.01 -1.46
N ARG A 184 -10.94 8.92 -1.49
CA ARG A 184 -9.86 8.72 -0.51
C ARG A 184 -8.78 9.80 -0.60
N TYR A 185 -8.47 10.29 -1.80
CA TYR A 185 -7.51 11.36 -2.00
C TYR A 185 -8.03 12.73 -1.55
N GLU A 186 -9.33 12.98 -1.58
CA GLU A 186 -9.90 14.21 -1.01
C GLU A 186 -9.57 14.38 0.47
N TYR A 187 -9.54 13.26 1.19
CA TYR A 187 -9.12 13.22 2.59
C TYR A 187 -7.71 13.82 2.77
N VAL A 188 -6.77 13.47 1.91
CA VAL A 188 -5.39 13.99 1.94
C VAL A 188 -5.32 15.44 1.44
N ARG A 189 -6.11 15.79 0.42
CA ARG A 189 -6.21 17.18 -0.08
C ARG A 189 -6.60 18.16 1.02
N ASN A 190 -7.38 17.72 1.98
CA ASN A 190 -7.81 18.52 3.14
C ASN A 190 -6.82 18.48 4.31
N GLY A 191 -5.55 18.11 4.07
CA GLY A 191 -4.46 18.18 5.05
C GLY A 191 -4.18 16.86 5.78
N GLY A 192 -4.71 15.73 5.29
CA GLY A 192 -4.34 14.39 5.79
C GLY A 192 -4.95 14.00 7.14
N ILE A 193 -5.73 14.87 7.73
CA ILE A 193 -6.51 14.65 8.95
C ILE A 193 -7.96 14.99 8.60
N PRO A 194 -8.96 14.15 8.95
CA PRO A 194 -10.35 14.57 8.84
C PRO A 194 -10.46 15.93 9.54
N LYS A 195 -10.98 16.94 8.83
CA LYS A 195 -11.39 18.16 9.55
C LYS A 195 -12.39 17.68 10.59
N GLN A 196 -12.04 17.78 11.85
CA GLN A 196 -13.05 17.76 12.89
C GLN A 196 -14.05 18.83 12.49
N THR A 197 -15.21 18.41 12.02
CA THR A 197 -16.33 19.33 11.86
C THR A 197 -16.60 19.80 13.28
N ALA A 198 -16.27 21.05 13.56
CA ALA A 198 -16.65 21.69 14.81
C ALA A 198 -18.15 21.46 15.00
N ALA A 199 -18.51 20.79 16.11
CA ALA A 199 -19.88 20.57 16.51
C ALA A 199 -20.60 21.89 16.78
#